data_5319ac9bb3bb72ea6d1aca81b968e0ab
#
_entry.id   5319ac9bb3bb72ea6d1aca81b968e0ab
#
_cell.length_a   1.000
_cell.length_b   1.000
_cell.length_c   1.000
_cell.angle_alpha   90.00
_cell.angle_beta   90.00
_cell.angle_gamma   90.00
#
_symmetry.space_group_name_H-M   'P 1'
#
loop_
_entity.id
_entity.type
_entity.pdbx_description
1 polymer ?
#
loop_
_entity_poly.entity_id
_entity_poly.type
_entity_poly.pdbx_seq_one_letter_code
_entity_poly.pdbx_strand_id
1 'polypeptide(L)'
;MTTSFSFTDNNEHYSGQVTDEQKIKLLELSCKSLEQLQNDGLFVYSLSPSLSKNREQLTVLKAFVNTNSDNLTIYTHNLVGFICYKGLKIDIRSRFASADGADSNDFFLHYLMLKTNEFNFIEQYYPFTKTDSALDLLPFLFTKFLTNALNQGLFKQYQRYHYNNSRPRGTIDIAAHLKLNMPFTGKIAYSTREFSYDNPITELIRHTIESIRNKPELRDLLYLTRTTQEAVKQIEAATPSYSPNNLKQVLADNARPLQHPFFTAYGPLQYLCKSILRNEMMRYANTTQQDDEIYGVICDISYLWEEYLATLLTVRPLNFIHPNNTTGERAIYLAKPHAFRSFPDFYLPSSSVSNNTDPDTKQAALLVVDAKYKRYAEGRKVDPADMHQIMVYMYAQKAPNALLISPMQADAQNTDIIKPQCYNLLGYGGNISVLAMPIPQKAESFAGFCHAMAKAEQSLISALQGLVLSQ
;
A
#
# COMPACT_ATOMS: atom_id res chain seq x y z
N MET A 1 12.44 17.69 20.14
CA MET A 1 11.02 17.66 19.76
C MET A 1 10.95 17.23 18.31
N THR A 2 10.27 16.14 18.00
CA THR A 2 10.04 15.71 16.60
C THR A 2 9.11 16.71 15.93
N THR A 3 9.61 17.40 14.91
CA THR A 3 8.78 18.34 14.14
C THR A 3 7.94 17.56 13.14
N SER A 4 6.64 17.80 13.15
CA SER A 4 5.68 17.14 12.27
C SER A 4 5.17 18.11 11.21
N PHE A 5 5.24 17.69 9.94
CA PHE A 5 4.64 18.38 8.79
C PHE A 5 3.48 17.56 8.25
N SER A 6 2.40 18.23 7.88
CA SER A 6 1.24 17.60 7.25
C SER A 6 0.94 18.28 5.92
N PHE A 7 0.92 17.48 4.86
CA PHE A 7 0.64 17.92 3.49
C PHE A 7 -0.55 17.13 2.93
N THR A 8 -1.16 17.65 1.88
CA THR A 8 -2.13 16.92 1.06
C THR A 8 -1.49 16.52 -0.26
N ASP A 9 -1.92 15.41 -0.84
CA ASP A 9 -1.40 14.90 -2.10
C ASP A 9 -1.72 15.84 -3.27
N ASN A 10 -0.84 15.82 -4.27
CA ASN A 10 -0.92 16.57 -5.53
C ASN A 10 -1.31 18.05 -5.33
N ASN A 11 -0.62 18.71 -4.41
CA ASN A 11 -0.86 20.08 -4.02
C ASN A 11 0.44 20.86 -3.83
N GLU A 12 0.32 22.17 -3.84
CA GLU A 12 1.39 23.11 -3.53
C GLU A 12 1.20 23.64 -2.10
N HIS A 13 2.24 23.53 -1.29
CA HIS A 13 2.23 23.96 0.11
C HIS A 13 3.31 25.01 0.35
N TYR A 14 2.94 26.08 1.02
CA TYR A 14 3.87 27.15 1.42
C TYR A 14 4.18 27.02 2.90
N SER A 15 5.47 27.01 3.24
CA SER A 15 5.93 26.93 4.60
C SER A 15 6.63 28.23 5.00
N GLY A 16 5.92 29.09 5.74
CA GLY A 16 6.44 30.39 6.21
C GLY A 16 7.24 30.34 7.53
N GLN A 17 7.20 29.24 8.26
CA GLN A 17 7.84 29.10 9.59
C GLN A 17 8.60 27.79 9.72
N VAL A 18 9.63 27.61 8.89
CA VAL A 18 10.51 26.45 8.93
C VAL A 18 11.90 26.91 9.35
N THR A 19 12.53 26.21 10.28
CA THR A 19 13.91 26.51 10.66
C THR A 19 14.87 26.14 9.51
N ASP A 20 16.05 26.74 9.47
CA ASP A 20 17.02 26.46 8.41
C ASP A 20 17.45 25.00 8.38
N GLU A 21 17.55 24.35 9.55
CA GLU A 21 17.82 22.91 9.64
C GLU A 21 16.72 22.07 8.98
N GLN A 22 15.46 22.44 9.22
CA GLN A 22 14.30 21.74 8.60
C GLN A 22 14.24 21.98 7.11
N LYS A 23 14.56 23.19 6.62
CA LYS A 23 14.66 23.49 5.18
C LYS A 23 15.69 22.59 4.53
N ILE A 24 16.89 22.49 5.11
CA ILE A 24 17.96 21.61 4.58
C ILE A 24 17.49 20.17 4.50
N LYS A 25 16.90 19.61 5.55
CA LYS A 25 16.42 18.22 5.56
C LYS A 25 15.31 17.97 4.53
N LEU A 26 14.38 18.91 4.33
CA LEU A 26 13.33 18.81 3.32
C LEU A 26 13.89 18.89 1.90
N LEU A 27 14.88 19.75 1.66
CA LEU A 27 15.58 19.83 0.38
C LEU A 27 16.36 18.55 0.09
N GLU A 28 17.09 18.00 1.07
CA GLU A 28 17.77 16.72 0.94
C GLU A 28 16.80 15.58 0.59
N LEU A 29 15.65 15.51 1.28
CA LEU A 29 14.61 14.52 1.01
C LEU A 29 14.07 14.66 -0.41
N SER A 30 13.86 15.88 -0.89
CA SER A 30 13.38 16.15 -2.25
C SER A 30 14.33 15.72 -3.35
N CYS A 31 15.63 15.58 -3.04
CA CYS A 31 16.65 15.08 -3.96
C CYS A 31 16.79 13.55 -3.95
N LYS A 32 16.21 12.85 -2.96
CA LYS A 32 16.29 11.40 -2.90
C LYS A 32 15.20 10.75 -3.75
N SER A 33 15.58 9.78 -4.57
CA SER A 33 14.63 8.98 -5.31
C SER A 33 13.88 8.00 -4.39
N LEU A 34 12.69 7.56 -4.83
CA LEU A 34 11.89 6.58 -4.09
C LEU A 34 12.66 5.26 -3.91
N GLU A 35 13.48 4.87 -4.89
CA GLU A 35 14.32 3.68 -4.79
C GLU A 35 15.41 3.83 -3.72
N GLN A 36 16.07 4.98 -3.64
CA GLN A 36 17.06 5.26 -2.59
C GLN A 36 16.39 5.22 -1.20
N LEU A 37 15.23 5.87 -1.05
CA LEU A 37 14.50 5.87 0.21
C LEU A 37 14.03 4.45 0.60
N GLN A 38 13.64 3.63 -0.38
CA GLN A 38 13.27 2.24 -0.15
C GLN A 38 14.45 1.40 0.32
N ASN A 39 15.63 1.59 -0.27
CA ASN A 39 16.87 0.94 0.16
C ASN A 39 17.28 1.38 1.58
N ASP A 40 17.00 2.63 1.93
CA ASP A 40 17.29 3.22 3.25
C ASP A 40 16.25 2.79 4.33
N GLY A 41 15.11 2.17 3.96
CA GLY A 41 14.13 1.62 4.91
C GLY A 41 12.69 2.10 4.76
N LEU A 42 12.36 2.90 3.74
CA LEU A 42 10.98 3.28 3.45
C LEU A 42 10.19 2.10 2.86
N PHE A 43 9.02 1.81 3.41
CA PHE A 43 8.13 0.82 2.83
C PHE A 43 7.23 1.44 1.75
N VAL A 44 7.31 0.91 0.53
CA VAL A 44 6.48 1.35 -0.59
C VAL A 44 5.41 0.29 -0.85
N TYR A 45 4.16 0.67 -0.63
CA TYR A 45 2.99 -0.18 -0.80
C TYR A 45 2.15 0.27 -2.00
N SER A 46 1.63 -0.69 -2.77
CA SER A 46 0.66 -0.41 -3.85
C SER A 46 1.10 0.71 -4.80
N LEU A 47 2.20 0.49 -5.51
CA LEU A 47 2.71 1.42 -6.52
C LEU A 47 2.24 0.96 -7.91
N SER A 48 1.71 1.90 -8.72
CA SER A 48 1.30 1.61 -10.10
C SER A 48 2.47 1.03 -10.92
N PRO A 49 2.19 0.15 -11.89
CA PRO A 49 3.25 -0.44 -12.73
C PRO A 49 4.12 0.59 -13.46
N SER A 50 3.55 1.73 -13.84
CA SER A 50 4.26 2.84 -14.49
C SER A 50 5.25 3.53 -13.54
N LEU A 51 4.82 3.84 -12.31
CA LEU A 51 5.67 4.42 -11.29
C LEU A 51 6.71 3.43 -10.79
N SER A 52 6.34 2.15 -10.72
CA SER A 52 7.26 1.07 -10.32
C SER A 52 8.46 0.93 -11.25
N LYS A 53 8.30 1.19 -12.55
CA LYS A 53 9.40 1.19 -13.54
C LYS A 53 10.30 2.43 -13.44
N ASN A 54 9.79 3.53 -12.92
CA ASN A 54 10.47 4.83 -12.87
C ASN A 54 10.91 5.24 -11.45
N ARG A 55 11.07 4.27 -10.52
CA ARG A 55 11.40 4.54 -9.10
C ARG A 55 12.69 5.36 -8.90
N GLU A 56 13.65 5.20 -9.80
CA GLU A 56 14.91 5.94 -9.77
C GLU A 56 14.74 7.45 -9.98
N GLN A 57 13.68 7.87 -10.67
CA GLN A 57 13.40 9.29 -10.98
C GLN A 57 12.27 9.88 -10.12
N LEU A 58 11.51 9.03 -9.44
CA LEU A 58 10.37 9.45 -8.64
C LEU A 58 10.83 9.88 -7.25
N THR A 59 10.39 11.05 -6.82
CA THR A 59 10.61 11.57 -5.46
C THR A 59 9.29 11.59 -4.69
N VAL A 60 9.33 11.51 -3.37
CA VAL A 60 8.13 11.58 -2.52
C VAL A 60 7.51 12.97 -2.56
N LEU A 61 8.34 13.99 -2.54
CA LEU A 61 7.97 15.40 -2.66
C LEU A 61 9.06 16.17 -3.41
N LYS A 62 8.74 17.37 -3.90
CA LYS A 62 9.70 18.31 -4.43
C LYS A 62 9.68 19.56 -3.56
N ALA A 63 10.85 20.08 -3.19
CA ALA A 63 10.99 21.28 -2.38
C ALA A 63 11.88 22.29 -3.09
N PHE A 64 11.47 23.54 -3.09
CA PHE A 64 12.21 24.66 -3.69
C PHE A 64 12.21 25.87 -2.74
N VAL A 65 13.33 26.55 -2.62
CA VAL A 65 13.40 27.82 -1.91
C VAL A 65 13.09 28.94 -2.89
N ASN A 66 12.11 29.76 -2.53
CA ASN A 66 11.78 30.94 -3.33
C ASN A 66 12.84 32.01 -3.05
N THR A 67 13.60 32.40 -4.08
CA THR A 67 14.71 33.37 -4.00
C THR A 67 14.29 34.77 -3.54
N ASN A 68 13.00 35.11 -3.69
CA ASN A 68 12.48 36.45 -3.33
C ASN A 68 11.92 36.55 -1.91
N SER A 69 11.52 35.45 -1.28
CA SER A 69 10.81 35.44 0.01
C SER A 69 11.46 34.53 1.06
N ASP A 70 12.53 33.81 0.71
CA ASP A 70 13.16 32.77 1.54
C ASP A 70 12.19 31.69 2.08
N ASN A 71 10.98 31.65 1.52
CA ASN A 71 9.95 30.66 1.85
C ASN A 71 10.20 29.36 1.10
N LEU A 72 9.95 28.23 1.78
CA LEU A 72 10.00 26.91 1.18
C LEU A 72 8.68 26.61 0.52
N THR A 73 8.70 26.24 -0.76
CA THR A 73 7.55 25.73 -1.51
C THR A 73 7.73 24.24 -1.70
N ILE A 74 6.70 23.46 -1.33
CA ILE A 74 6.70 22.00 -1.37
C ILE A 74 5.59 21.54 -2.31
N TYR A 75 5.93 20.72 -3.28
CA TYR A 75 4.99 20.07 -4.19
C TYR A 75 4.91 18.58 -3.86
N THR A 76 3.70 18.10 -3.63
CA THR A 76 3.41 16.68 -3.44
C THR A 76 2.86 16.07 -4.73
N HIS A 77 3.05 14.77 -4.90
CA HIS A 77 2.49 13.97 -5.99
C HIS A 77 1.31 13.13 -5.49
N ASN A 78 0.84 12.16 -6.28
CA ASN A 78 -0.20 11.21 -5.85
C ASN A 78 0.32 10.15 -4.85
N LEU A 79 1.43 10.42 -4.17
CA LEU A 79 1.97 9.57 -3.12
C LEU A 79 1.45 10.05 -1.77
N VAL A 80 0.83 9.14 -1.03
CA VAL A 80 0.26 9.39 0.31
C VAL A 80 0.87 8.44 1.33
N GLY A 81 0.78 8.81 2.60
CA GLY A 81 1.31 8.05 3.71
C GLY A 81 2.18 8.90 4.61
N PHE A 82 3.14 8.30 5.28
CA PHE A 82 4.05 9.04 6.15
C PHE A 82 5.49 8.61 5.94
N ILE A 83 6.41 9.52 6.19
CA ILE A 83 7.84 9.29 6.20
C ILE A 83 8.48 10.02 7.39
N CYS A 84 9.33 9.31 8.11
CA CYS A 84 10.26 9.90 9.05
C CYS A 84 11.65 9.94 8.39
N TYR A 85 12.20 11.14 8.28
CA TYR A 85 13.49 11.40 7.65
C TYR A 85 14.31 12.28 8.56
N LYS A 86 15.43 11.76 9.07
CA LYS A 86 16.37 12.51 9.94
C LYS A 86 15.65 13.27 11.07
N GLY A 87 14.70 12.63 11.76
CA GLY A 87 13.91 13.23 12.84
C GLY A 87 12.75 14.13 12.40
N LEU A 88 12.53 14.36 11.11
CA LEU A 88 11.33 15.00 10.58
C LEU A 88 10.24 13.97 10.32
N LYS A 89 9.05 14.17 10.88
CA LYS A 89 7.86 13.41 10.55
C LYS A 89 7.06 14.18 9.49
N ILE A 90 6.86 13.56 8.34
CA ILE A 90 6.10 14.10 7.22
C ILE A 90 4.92 13.18 6.96
N ASP A 91 3.71 13.74 7.02
CA ASP A 91 2.45 13.05 6.77
C ASP A 91 1.81 13.62 5.50
N ILE A 92 1.62 12.80 4.47
CA ILE A 92 0.99 13.21 3.21
C ILE A 92 -0.37 12.54 3.15
N ARG A 93 -1.43 13.33 3.26
CA ARG A 93 -2.83 12.87 3.30
C ARG A 93 -3.47 12.92 1.94
N SER A 94 -4.52 12.14 1.78
CA SER A 94 -5.41 12.23 0.62
C SER A 94 -6.06 13.62 0.53
N ARG A 95 -6.17 14.18 -0.68
CA ARG A 95 -6.94 15.41 -0.95
C ARG A 95 -8.44 15.26 -0.69
N PHE A 96 -8.90 14.03 -0.46
CA PHE A 96 -10.25 13.68 -0.07
C PHE A 96 -10.37 13.32 1.41
N ALA A 97 -9.31 13.49 2.19
CA ALA A 97 -9.37 13.43 3.64
C ALA A 97 -10.26 14.56 4.19
N SER A 98 -10.83 14.37 5.39
CA SER A 98 -11.65 15.39 6.03
C SER A 98 -10.86 16.69 6.25
N ALA A 99 -11.49 17.82 5.99
CA ALA A 99 -10.86 19.14 6.07
C ALA A 99 -10.70 19.68 7.49
N ASP A 100 -11.20 19.00 8.52
CA ASP A 100 -11.23 19.50 9.89
C ASP A 100 -9.88 19.27 10.61
N GLY A 101 -8.99 20.28 10.51
CA GLY A 101 -7.85 20.49 11.42
C GLY A 101 -6.63 19.56 11.26
N ALA A 102 -5.57 19.88 12.02
CA ALA A 102 -4.29 19.16 12.01
C ALA A 102 -4.39 17.71 12.53
N ASP A 103 -5.46 17.38 13.25
CA ASP A 103 -5.72 16.06 13.85
C ASP A 103 -6.76 15.22 13.07
N SER A 104 -7.12 15.63 11.84
CA SER A 104 -8.11 14.91 11.05
C SER A 104 -7.53 13.61 10.49
N ASN A 105 -8.23 12.51 10.73
CA ASN A 105 -7.89 11.19 10.20
C ASN A 105 -8.17 11.12 8.70
N ASP A 106 -7.30 10.47 7.95
CA ASP A 106 -7.55 10.14 6.54
C ASP A 106 -8.36 8.84 6.45
N PHE A 107 -9.66 8.91 6.84
CA PHE A 107 -10.55 7.75 6.76
C PHE A 107 -10.69 7.21 5.33
N PHE A 108 -10.53 8.07 4.33
CA PHE A 108 -10.62 7.64 2.94
C PHE A 108 -9.44 6.73 2.56
N LEU A 109 -8.21 7.14 2.87
CA LEU A 109 -7.03 6.30 2.65
C LEU A 109 -7.16 4.97 3.40
N HIS A 110 -7.59 5.02 4.67
CA HIS A 110 -7.82 3.82 5.49
C HIS A 110 -8.84 2.88 4.83
N TYR A 111 -9.96 3.42 4.36
CA TYR A 111 -11.00 2.64 3.70
C TYR A 111 -10.50 1.97 2.41
N LEU A 112 -9.80 2.71 1.55
CA LEU A 112 -9.23 2.16 0.33
C LEU A 112 -8.26 1.00 0.64
N MET A 113 -7.36 1.20 1.61
CA MET A 113 -6.39 0.16 2.00
C MET A 113 -7.07 -1.09 2.56
N LEU A 114 -8.16 -0.94 3.30
CA LEU A 114 -8.91 -2.08 3.83
C LEU A 114 -9.64 -2.84 2.74
N LYS A 115 -10.35 -2.15 1.86
CA LYS A 115 -11.13 -2.78 0.77
C LYS A 115 -10.23 -3.49 -0.24
N THR A 116 -9.11 -2.90 -0.64
CA THR A 116 -8.16 -3.53 -1.57
C THR A 116 -7.44 -4.75 -0.99
N ASN A 117 -7.47 -4.91 0.33
CA ASN A 117 -6.88 -6.07 1.01
C ASN A 117 -7.89 -7.15 1.40
N GLU A 118 -9.13 -7.12 0.87
CA GLU A 118 -10.19 -8.10 1.12
C GLU A 118 -10.68 -8.16 2.59
N PHE A 119 -10.46 -7.10 3.36
CA PHE A 119 -10.94 -7.03 4.74
C PHE A 119 -12.43 -6.64 4.81
N ASN A 120 -13.32 -7.58 4.56
CA ASN A 120 -14.77 -7.35 4.62
C ASN A 120 -15.37 -7.33 6.05
N PHE A 121 -14.56 -7.58 7.09
CA PHE A 121 -15.06 -7.80 8.46
C PHE A 121 -14.81 -6.67 9.45
N ILE A 122 -14.26 -5.53 9.01
CA ILE A 122 -13.70 -4.53 9.94
C ILE A 122 -14.74 -3.53 10.46
N GLU A 123 -15.92 -3.47 9.86
CA GLU A 123 -16.96 -2.51 10.28
C GLU A 123 -17.40 -2.66 11.75
N GLN A 124 -17.21 -3.82 12.38
CA GLN A 124 -17.66 -4.09 13.74
C GLN A 124 -16.59 -3.95 14.84
N TYR A 125 -15.31 -3.85 14.50
CA TYR A 125 -14.24 -4.10 15.49
C TYR A 125 -13.28 -2.94 15.78
N TYR A 126 -13.38 -1.77 15.10
CA TYR A 126 -12.35 -0.73 15.30
C TYR A 126 -12.88 0.61 15.77
N PRO A 127 -12.63 0.98 17.01
CA PRO A 127 -12.66 2.36 17.45
C PRO A 127 -11.36 3.05 17.00
N PHE A 128 -11.27 3.50 15.74
CA PHE A 128 -10.26 4.50 15.39
C PHE A 128 -10.54 5.77 16.18
N THR A 129 -9.62 6.11 17.07
CA THR A 129 -9.67 7.37 17.80
C THR A 129 -9.12 8.50 16.92
N LYS A 130 -9.45 9.75 17.22
CA LYS A 130 -9.02 10.94 16.46
C LYS A 130 -7.49 11.14 16.35
N THR A 131 -6.70 10.30 16.99
CA THR A 131 -5.23 10.37 17.07
C THR A 131 -4.50 9.35 16.21
N ASP A 132 -5.23 8.47 15.48
CA ASP A 132 -4.61 7.39 14.74
C ASP A 132 -3.97 7.91 13.44
N SER A 133 -2.66 7.81 13.35
CA SER A 133 -1.89 8.20 12.17
C SER A 133 -1.87 7.06 11.13
N ALA A 134 -1.44 7.36 9.89
CA ALA A 134 -1.21 6.34 8.84
C ALA A 134 -0.30 5.17 9.32
N LEU A 135 0.43 5.35 10.41
CA LEU A 135 1.22 4.33 11.10
C LEU A 135 0.39 3.18 11.66
N ASP A 136 -0.83 3.45 12.07
CA ASP A 136 -1.69 2.45 12.71
C ASP A 136 -2.32 1.48 11.69
N LEU A 137 -2.13 1.76 10.39
CA LEU A 137 -2.51 0.86 9.29
C LEU A 137 -1.53 -0.29 9.05
N LEU A 138 -0.26 -0.16 9.47
CA LEU A 138 0.74 -1.18 9.22
C LEU A 138 0.37 -2.57 9.79
N PRO A 139 -0.17 -2.68 11.01
CA PRO A 139 -0.62 -3.97 11.54
C PRO A 139 -1.69 -4.65 10.70
N PHE A 140 -2.54 -3.89 9.99
CA PHE A 140 -3.56 -4.45 9.10
C PHE A 140 -2.92 -5.11 7.88
N LEU A 141 -1.96 -4.45 7.27
CA LEU A 141 -1.20 -5.02 6.16
C LEU A 141 -0.43 -6.28 6.57
N PHE A 142 0.00 -6.35 7.84
CA PHE A 142 0.81 -7.45 8.35
C PHE A 142 0.13 -8.81 8.16
N THR A 143 -1.15 -8.94 8.43
CA THR A 143 -1.88 -10.22 8.33
C THR A 143 -1.89 -10.77 6.91
N LYS A 144 -2.08 -9.91 5.90
CA LYS A 144 -2.02 -10.28 4.48
C LYS A 144 -0.61 -10.67 4.06
N PHE A 145 0.39 -9.87 4.42
CA PHE A 145 1.78 -10.16 4.07
C PHE A 145 2.27 -11.44 4.76
N LEU A 146 1.83 -11.69 6.01
CA LEU A 146 2.13 -12.92 6.74
C LEU A 146 1.56 -14.15 6.04
N THR A 147 0.27 -14.13 5.70
CA THR A 147 -0.38 -15.26 5.00
C THR A 147 0.22 -15.49 3.63
N ASN A 148 0.51 -14.45 2.85
CA ASN A 148 1.16 -14.56 1.55
C ASN A 148 2.57 -15.17 1.67
N ALA A 149 3.35 -14.78 2.67
CA ALA A 149 4.68 -15.35 2.89
C ALA A 149 4.60 -16.82 3.27
N LEU A 150 3.69 -17.20 4.18
CA LEU A 150 3.55 -18.58 4.62
C LEU A 150 2.90 -19.49 3.57
N ASN A 151 2.18 -18.96 2.58
CA ASN A 151 1.74 -19.71 1.41
C ASN A 151 2.94 -20.20 0.56
N GLN A 152 4.09 -19.54 0.62
CA GLN A 152 5.35 -20.01 0.02
C GLN A 152 6.07 -21.06 0.89
N GLY A 153 5.54 -21.34 2.06
CA GLY A 153 6.13 -22.21 3.08
C GLY A 153 6.90 -21.45 4.14
N LEU A 154 7.21 -22.13 5.25
CA LEU A 154 7.95 -21.55 6.36
C LEU A 154 9.43 -21.39 6.01
N PHE A 155 9.96 -20.18 6.18
CA PHE A 155 11.34 -19.84 5.82
C PHE A 155 12.36 -20.56 6.70
N LYS A 156 13.34 -21.19 6.05
CA LYS A 156 14.48 -21.85 6.71
C LYS A 156 15.77 -21.18 6.32
N GLN A 157 16.67 -21.11 7.29
CA GLN A 157 18.03 -20.63 7.08
C GLN A 157 19.04 -21.47 7.86
N TYR A 158 20.27 -21.57 7.35
CA TYR A 158 21.35 -22.18 8.07
C TYR A 158 21.75 -21.31 9.27
N GLN A 159 21.64 -21.88 10.49
CA GLN A 159 22.06 -21.26 11.74
C GLN A 159 23.25 -22.02 12.30
N ARG A 160 24.16 -21.29 12.97
CA ARG A 160 25.27 -21.87 13.69
C ARG A 160 24.89 -22.00 15.17
N TYR A 161 24.84 -23.24 15.66
CA TYR A 161 24.60 -23.52 17.05
C TYR A 161 25.89 -23.92 17.75
N HIS A 162 26.11 -23.45 18.98
CA HIS A 162 27.27 -23.77 19.82
C HIS A 162 26.84 -24.70 20.94
N TYR A 163 27.56 -25.79 21.08
CA TYR A 163 27.29 -26.84 22.05
C TYR A 163 28.53 -27.11 22.89
N ASN A 164 28.30 -27.55 24.13
CA ASN A 164 29.35 -28.05 25.04
C ASN A 164 28.86 -29.29 25.75
N ASN A 165 29.10 -30.47 25.17
CA ASN A 165 28.68 -31.75 25.72
C ASN A 165 29.68 -32.85 25.37
N SER A 166 29.44 -34.08 25.85
CA SER A 166 30.34 -35.23 25.68
C SER A 166 30.24 -35.90 24.31
N ARG A 167 29.34 -35.49 23.44
CA ARG A 167 29.10 -36.09 22.11
C ARG A 167 29.19 -35.04 21.02
N PRO A 168 30.40 -34.65 20.59
CA PRO A 168 30.53 -33.63 19.53
C PRO A 168 29.97 -34.15 18.19
N ARG A 169 29.18 -33.31 17.53
CA ARG A 169 28.53 -33.62 16.25
C ARG A 169 28.94 -32.67 15.11
N GLY A 170 29.83 -31.73 15.39
CA GLY A 170 30.25 -30.70 14.43
C GLY A 170 31.71 -30.30 14.59
N THR A 171 32.05 -29.11 14.11
CA THR A 171 33.40 -28.59 14.20
C THR A 171 33.74 -28.15 15.60
N ILE A 172 34.84 -28.65 16.14
CA ILE A 172 35.32 -28.28 17.48
C ILE A 172 35.68 -26.80 17.49
N ASP A 173 35.12 -26.07 18.45
CA ASP A 173 35.48 -24.70 18.76
C ASP A 173 36.59 -24.68 19.77
N ILE A 174 37.85 -24.61 19.31
CA ILE A 174 39.04 -24.71 20.14
C ILE A 174 39.06 -23.58 21.20
N ALA A 175 38.70 -22.36 20.79
CA ALA A 175 38.72 -21.20 21.69
C ALA A 175 37.70 -21.36 22.82
N ALA A 176 36.46 -21.74 22.47
CA ALA A 176 35.42 -22.03 23.47
C ALA A 176 35.76 -23.24 24.30
N HIS A 177 36.38 -24.29 23.72
CA HIS A 177 36.77 -25.49 24.43
C HIS A 177 37.85 -25.20 25.49
N LEU A 178 38.91 -24.45 25.14
CA LEU A 178 39.93 -24.03 26.09
C LEU A 178 39.35 -23.16 27.22
N LYS A 179 38.42 -22.28 26.90
CA LYS A 179 37.80 -21.39 27.90
C LYS A 179 36.88 -22.15 28.88
N LEU A 180 36.10 -23.11 28.37
CA LEU A 180 35.03 -23.76 29.14
C LEU A 180 35.41 -25.10 29.75
N ASN A 181 36.42 -25.79 29.18
CA ASN A 181 36.75 -27.17 29.52
C ASN A 181 38.21 -27.38 29.91
N MET A 182 38.88 -26.33 30.37
CA MET A 182 40.23 -26.44 30.97
C MET A 182 40.18 -26.15 32.48
N PRO A 183 40.50 -27.11 33.35
CA PRO A 183 40.89 -28.50 33.06
C PRO A 183 39.74 -29.32 32.44
N PHE A 184 40.09 -30.37 31.69
CA PHE A 184 39.13 -31.16 30.90
C PHE A 184 38.04 -31.79 31.79
N THR A 185 36.77 -31.47 31.47
CA THR A 185 35.56 -31.85 32.22
C THR A 185 34.78 -32.99 31.57
N GLY A 186 35.34 -33.67 30.55
CA GLY A 186 34.64 -34.69 29.77
C GLY A 186 33.69 -34.12 28.70
N LYS A 187 33.66 -32.79 28.52
CA LYS A 187 32.84 -32.09 27.53
C LYS A 187 33.73 -31.48 26.44
N ILE A 188 33.20 -31.38 25.26
CA ILE A 188 33.84 -30.75 24.11
C ILE A 188 32.96 -29.62 23.60
N ALA A 189 33.51 -28.42 23.46
CA ALA A 189 32.85 -27.30 22.83
C ALA A 189 32.94 -27.44 21.30
N TYR A 190 31.83 -27.37 20.61
CA TYR A 190 31.75 -27.51 19.18
C TYR A 190 30.61 -26.68 18.59
N SER A 191 30.63 -26.43 17.30
CA SER A 191 29.53 -25.77 16.57
C SER A 191 29.02 -26.65 15.43
N THR A 192 27.70 -26.63 15.25
CA THR A 192 27.03 -27.24 14.13
C THR A 192 26.41 -26.17 13.25
N ARG A 193 26.20 -26.48 11.98
CA ARG A 193 25.43 -25.65 11.07
C ARG A 193 24.17 -26.42 10.71
N GLU A 194 23.05 -25.96 11.23
CA GLU A 194 21.75 -26.60 11.08
C GLU A 194 20.78 -25.75 10.29
N PHE A 195 19.96 -26.40 9.47
CA PHE A 195 18.95 -25.74 8.66
C PHE A 195 17.68 -25.60 9.49
N SER A 196 17.50 -24.42 10.09
CA SER A 196 16.49 -24.17 11.12
C SER A 196 15.40 -23.24 10.67
N TYR A 197 14.17 -23.45 11.15
CA TYR A 197 13.08 -22.49 11.10
C TYR A 197 13.25 -21.35 12.12
N ASP A 198 13.97 -21.61 13.20
CA ASP A 198 14.32 -20.61 14.19
C ASP A 198 15.50 -19.79 13.67
N ASN A 199 15.22 -18.64 13.12
CA ASN A 199 16.17 -17.79 12.40
C ASN A 199 15.76 -16.30 12.50
N PRO A 200 16.63 -15.34 12.19
CA PRO A 200 16.35 -13.92 12.37
C PRO A 200 15.07 -13.42 11.68
N ILE A 201 14.67 -14.00 10.53
CA ILE A 201 13.45 -13.61 9.81
C ILE A 201 12.20 -14.06 10.58
N THR A 202 12.15 -15.31 10.99
CA THR A 202 10.99 -15.83 11.74
C THR A 202 10.90 -15.22 13.13
N GLU A 203 12.03 -14.92 13.77
CA GLU A 203 12.05 -14.17 15.04
C GLU A 203 11.54 -12.73 14.86
N LEU A 204 11.90 -12.03 13.78
CA LEU A 204 11.39 -10.70 13.47
C LEU A 204 9.86 -10.71 13.32
N ILE A 205 9.33 -11.72 12.60
CA ILE A 205 7.88 -11.90 12.44
C ILE A 205 7.25 -12.19 13.81
N ARG A 206 7.87 -13.01 14.63
CA ARG A 206 7.40 -13.32 15.99
C ARG A 206 7.32 -12.06 16.86
N HIS A 207 8.35 -11.23 16.88
CA HIS A 207 8.33 -9.95 17.61
C HIS A 207 7.18 -9.05 17.15
N THR A 208 6.90 -9.03 15.85
CA THR A 208 5.78 -8.25 15.29
C THR A 208 4.42 -8.80 15.75
N ILE A 209 4.25 -10.12 15.77
CA ILE A 209 3.04 -10.78 16.29
C ILE A 209 2.83 -10.38 17.75
N GLU A 210 3.86 -10.47 18.60
CA GLU A 210 3.73 -10.12 20.01
C GLU A 210 3.46 -8.62 20.22
N SER A 211 4.06 -7.78 19.42
CA SER A 211 3.80 -6.34 19.41
C SER A 211 2.33 -6.02 19.11
N ILE A 212 1.75 -6.64 18.08
CA ILE A 212 0.33 -6.49 17.74
C ILE A 212 -0.56 -7.09 18.85
N ARG A 213 -0.20 -8.26 19.39
CA ARG A 213 -0.94 -8.96 20.46
C ARG A 213 -1.04 -8.14 21.74
N ASN A 214 0.00 -7.40 22.08
CA ASN A 214 0.06 -6.57 23.27
C ASN A 214 -0.80 -5.31 23.19
N LYS A 215 -1.36 -4.99 22.01
CA LYS A 215 -2.29 -3.87 21.81
C LYS A 215 -3.73 -4.40 21.81
N PRO A 216 -4.55 -4.04 22.81
CA PRO A 216 -5.94 -4.50 22.89
C PRO A 216 -6.74 -4.23 21.61
N GLU A 217 -6.50 -3.06 20.98
CA GLU A 217 -7.23 -2.59 19.80
C GLU A 217 -6.86 -3.38 18.53
N LEU A 218 -5.64 -3.95 18.47
CA LEU A 218 -5.11 -4.62 17.27
C LEU A 218 -5.03 -6.15 17.42
N ARG A 219 -5.14 -6.65 18.64
CA ARG A 219 -4.98 -8.08 18.95
C ARG A 219 -5.89 -8.98 18.13
N ASP A 220 -7.11 -8.54 17.89
CA ASP A 220 -8.13 -9.33 17.19
C ASP A 220 -7.79 -9.53 15.69
N LEU A 221 -6.91 -8.68 15.12
CA LEU A 221 -6.39 -8.84 13.76
C LEU A 221 -5.74 -10.22 13.55
N LEU A 222 -5.03 -10.72 14.55
CA LEU A 222 -4.33 -12.01 14.48
C LEU A 222 -5.29 -13.21 14.44
N TYR A 223 -6.57 -12.98 14.73
CA TYR A 223 -7.60 -14.01 14.85
C TYR A 223 -8.76 -13.86 13.85
N LEU A 224 -8.73 -12.85 12.96
CA LEU A 224 -9.81 -12.55 12.02
C LEU A 224 -10.13 -13.71 11.06
N THR A 225 -9.11 -14.38 10.55
CA THR A 225 -9.28 -15.50 9.63
C THR A 225 -8.59 -16.75 10.15
N ARG A 226 -9.11 -17.92 9.77
CA ARG A 226 -8.48 -19.19 10.11
C ARG A 226 -7.05 -19.29 9.55
N THR A 227 -6.83 -18.79 8.35
CA THR A 227 -5.51 -18.76 7.70
C THR A 227 -4.51 -17.92 8.49
N THR A 228 -4.92 -16.73 8.97
CA THR A 228 -4.06 -15.90 9.82
C THR A 228 -3.75 -16.58 11.16
N GLN A 229 -4.73 -17.21 11.80
CA GLN A 229 -4.50 -17.96 13.04
C GLN A 229 -3.53 -19.11 12.86
N GLU A 230 -3.66 -19.87 11.77
CA GLU A 230 -2.75 -20.98 11.43
C GLU A 230 -1.34 -20.44 11.15
N ALA A 231 -1.22 -19.32 10.44
CA ALA A 231 0.05 -18.64 10.18
C ALA A 231 0.76 -18.19 11.47
N VAL A 232 0.03 -17.57 12.39
CA VAL A 232 0.55 -17.15 13.70
C VAL A 232 1.06 -18.37 14.48
N LYS A 233 0.28 -19.46 14.57
CA LYS A 233 0.69 -20.70 15.25
C LYS A 233 1.94 -21.33 14.63
N GLN A 234 2.08 -21.29 13.30
CA GLN A 234 3.26 -21.80 12.62
C GLN A 234 4.52 -21.02 13.00
N ILE A 235 4.45 -19.69 13.04
CA ILE A 235 5.57 -18.85 13.47
C ILE A 235 5.91 -19.11 14.96
N GLU A 236 4.90 -19.23 15.82
CA GLU A 236 5.09 -19.54 17.24
C GLU A 236 5.82 -20.86 17.45
N ALA A 237 5.40 -21.89 16.73
CA ALA A 237 6.06 -23.21 16.79
C ALA A 237 7.47 -23.19 16.19
N ALA A 238 7.74 -22.31 15.24
CA ALA A 238 9.03 -22.20 14.56
C ALA A 238 10.09 -21.43 15.35
N THR A 239 9.70 -20.66 16.37
CA THR A 239 10.58 -19.76 17.13
C THR A 239 10.63 -20.11 18.62
N PRO A 240 11.11 -21.32 19.01
CA PRO A 240 11.19 -21.71 20.40
C PRO A 240 12.22 -20.90 21.20
N SER A 241 13.22 -20.28 20.55
CA SER A 241 14.23 -19.45 21.21
C SER A 241 13.80 -18.01 21.42
N TYR A 242 12.58 -17.64 21.02
CA TYR A 242 12.06 -16.28 21.14
C TYR A 242 12.23 -15.70 22.55
N SER A 243 12.78 -14.50 22.63
CA SER A 243 12.89 -13.70 23.85
C SER A 243 12.50 -12.25 23.60
N PRO A 244 11.60 -11.65 24.39
CA PRO A 244 11.22 -10.24 24.22
C PRO A 244 12.41 -9.27 24.30
N ASN A 245 13.49 -9.66 24.98
CA ASN A 245 14.64 -8.78 25.23
C ASN A 245 15.64 -8.70 24.07
N ASN A 246 15.54 -9.57 23.06
CA ASN A 246 16.50 -9.61 21.94
C ASN A 246 16.08 -8.78 20.73
N LEU A 247 15.02 -7.97 20.82
CA LEU A 247 14.49 -7.19 19.70
C LEU A 247 15.56 -6.36 18.98
N LYS A 248 16.45 -5.69 19.71
CA LYS A 248 17.53 -4.88 19.11
C LYS A 248 18.47 -5.74 18.25
N GLN A 249 18.83 -6.92 18.73
CA GLN A 249 19.67 -7.86 17.99
C GLN A 249 18.94 -8.36 16.74
N VAL A 250 17.67 -8.76 16.87
CA VAL A 250 16.85 -9.23 15.75
C VAL A 250 16.71 -8.17 14.68
N LEU A 251 16.52 -6.90 15.04
CA LEU A 251 16.48 -5.78 14.08
C LEU A 251 17.83 -5.58 13.39
N ALA A 252 18.95 -5.70 14.12
CA ALA A 252 20.30 -5.61 13.54
C ALA A 252 20.59 -6.75 12.56
N ASP A 253 20.22 -7.98 12.90
CA ASP A 253 20.38 -9.16 12.04
C ASP A 253 19.52 -9.08 10.77
N ASN A 254 18.41 -8.34 10.83
CA ASN A 254 17.53 -8.04 9.70
C ASN A 254 17.82 -6.71 9.01
N ALA A 255 18.99 -6.08 9.23
CA ALA A 255 19.33 -4.80 8.60
C ALA A 255 19.30 -4.90 7.06
N ARG A 256 19.80 -5.99 6.49
CA ARG A 256 19.82 -6.21 5.04
C ARG A 256 18.49 -6.76 4.53
N PRO A 257 18.00 -6.29 3.36
CA PRO A 257 16.83 -6.85 2.72
C PRO A 257 17.01 -8.33 2.39
N LEU A 258 15.97 -9.12 2.68
CA LEU A 258 15.95 -10.52 2.26
C LEU A 258 15.70 -10.60 0.75
N GLN A 259 16.65 -11.16 0.02
CA GLN A 259 16.52 -11.47 -1.40
C GLN A 259 16.63 -12.99 -1.57
N HIS A 260 15.52 -13.65 -1.88
CA HIS A 260 15.49 -15.08 -2.07
C HIS A 260 14.63 -15.46 -3.27
N PRO A 261 15.11 -16.28 -4.23
CA PRO A 261 14.40 -16.55 -5.48
C PRO A 261 13.05 -17.25 -5.28
N PHE A 262 12.88 -18.06 -4.23
CA PHE A 262 11.64 -18.80 -3.96
C PHE A 262 10.77 -18.15 -2.87
N PHE A 263 11.36 -17.46 -1.90
CA PHE A 263 10.65 -16.83 -0.79
C PHE A 263 10.51 -15.32 -1.02
N THR A 264 9.95 -14.95 -2.17
CA THR A 264 9.85 -13.56 -2.61
C THR A 264 8.92 -12.71 -1.73
N ALA A 265 7.88 -13.33 -1.14
CA ALA A 265 6.93 -12.64 -0.27
C ALA A 265 7.50 -12.29 1.12
N TYR A 266 8.61 -12.94 1.54
CA TYR A 266 9.25 -12.63 2.83
C TYR A 266 10.00 -11.30 2.84
N GLY A 267 10.49 -10.82 1.69
CA GLY A 267 11.14 -9.51 1.59
C GLY A 267 10.21 -8.36 2.00
N PRO A 268 9.05 -8.18 1.34
CA PRO A 268 8.05 -7.20 1.74
C PRO A 268 7.57 -7.36 3.19
N LEU A 269 7.36 -8.60 3.68
CA LEU A 269 7.00 -8.87 5.07
C LEU A 269 8.10 -8.41 6.04
N GLN A 270 9.37 -8.66 5.74
CA GLN A 270 10.51 -8.20 6.55
C GLN A 270 10.50 -6.67 6.69
N TYR A 271 10.29 -5.94 5.60
CA TYR A 271 10.21 -4.47 5.62
C TYR A 271 9.05 -3.99 6.49
N LEU A 272 7.88 -4.59 6.34
CA LEU A 272 6.70 -4.25 7.11
C LEU A 272 6.90 -4.49 8.61
N CYS A 273 7.46 -5.64 8.97
CA CYS A 273 7.79 -5.98 10.37
C CYS A 273 8.75 -4.96 10.98
N LYS A 274 9.82 -4.60 10.27
CA LYS A 274 10.77 -3.58 10.73
C LYS A 274 10.08 -2.23 10.95
N SER A 275 9.21 -1.82 10.03
CA SER A 275 8.48 -0.54 10.13
C SER A 275 7.54 -0.52 11.34
N ILE A 276 6.81 -1.60 11.61
CA ILE A 276 5.94 -1.72 12.79
C ILE A 276 6.76 -1.64 14.08
N LEU A 277 7.81 -2.45 14.20
CA LEU A 277 8.60 -2.56 15.43
C LEU A 277 9.41 -1.28 15.72
N ARG A 278 9.98 -0.63 14.71
CA ARG A 278 10.68 0.65 14.85
C ARG A 278 9.74 1.76 15.29
N ASN A 279 8.56 1.84 14.69
CA ASN A 279 7.55 2.80 15.09
C ASN A 279 7.18 2.66 16.58
N GLU A 280 7.04 1.45 17.08
CA GLU A 280 6.78 1.20 18.50
C GLU A 280 7.93 1.60 19.39
N MET A 281 9.16 1.23 19.04
CA MET A 281 10.33 1.65 19.78
C MET A 281 10.40 3.17 19.93
N MET A 282 10.04 3.93 18.89
CA MET A 282 10.05 5.41 18.94
C MET A 282 8.91 5.99 19.77
N ARG A 283 7.73 5.36 19.80
CA ARG A 283 6.64 5.78 20.69
C ARG A 283 7.03 5.68 22.17
N TYR A 284 7.84 4.69 22.53
CA TYR A 284 8.28 4.44 23.92
C TYR A 284 9.61 5.11 24.27
N ALA A 285 10.44 5.41 23.27
CA ALA A 285 11.72 6.08 23.49
C ALA A 285 11.55 7.58 23.38
N ASN A 286 11.46 8.27 24.51
CA ASN A 286 11.65 9.72 24.63
C ASN A 286 13.10 10.15 24.30
N THR A 287 13.86 9.39 23.51
CA THR A 287 15.29 9.54 23.32
C THR A 287 15.65 9.98 21.91
N THR A 288 16.33 11.08 21.85
CA THR A 288 16.99 11.82 20.77
C THR A 288 18.15 11.07 20.05
N GLN A 289 18.19 9.75 20.04
CA GLN A 289 19.42 9.02 19.66
C GLN A 289 19.39 8.23 18.34
N GLN A 290 18.44 8.48 17.42
CA GLN A 290 18.49 7.87 16.08
C GLN A 290 18.03 8.86 14.99
N ASP A 291 18.75 9.98 14.85
CA ASP A 291 18.43 11.04 13.89
C ASP A 291 18.71 10.65 12.40
N ASP A 292 19.38 9.53 12.13
CA ASP A 292 19.78 9.16 10.75
C ASP A 292 18.91 8.06 10.10
N GLU A 293 17.95 7.47 10.80
CA GLU A 293 17.14 6.40 10.23
C GLU A 293 15.95 6.92 9.41
N ILE A 294 15.75 6.32 8.23
CA ILE A 294 14.58 6.53 7.37
C ILE A 294 13.61 5.37 7.57
N TYR A 295 12.35 5.70 7.84
CA TYR A 295 11.27 4.71 7.91
C TYR A 295 9.93 5.36 7.59
N GLY A 296 8.96 4.58 7.20
CA GLY A 296 7.63 5.06 6.85
C GLY A 296 6.94 4.14 5.87
N VAL A 297 5.76 4.55 5.44
CA VAL A 297 4.98 3.88 4.40
C VAL A 297 4.43 4.90 3.45
N ILE A 298 4.65 4.67 2.17
CA ILE A 298 4.13 5.48 1.07
C ILE A 298 3.40 4.57 0.09
N CYS A 299 2.26 5.02 -0.41
CA CYS A 299 1.51 4.35 -1.46
C CYS A 299 1.03 5.35 -2.54
N ASP A 300 0.81 4.84 -3.75
CA ASP A 300 0.18 5.58 -4.84
C ASP A 300 -1.35 5.52 -4.67
N ILE A 301 -1.95 6.64 -4.27
CA ILE A 301 -3.38 6.72 -4.01
C ILE A 301 -4.21 6.62 -5.28
N SER A 302 -3.67 7.02 -6.43
CA SER A 302 -4.39 6.90 -7.70
C SER A 302 -4.51 5.43 -8.12
N TYR A 303 -3.46 4.64 -7.93
CA TYR A 303 -3.50 3.20 -8.17
C TYR A 303 -4.35 2.47 -7.11
N LEU A 304 -4.30 2.92 -5.86
CA LEU A 304 -5.15 2.38 -4.81
C LEU A 304 -6.64 2.64 -5.07
N TRP A 305 -6.98 3.79 -5.69
CA TRP A 305 -8.32 4.10 -6.16
C TRP A 305 -8.79 3.16 -7.28
N GLU A 306 -7.93 2.87 -8.27
CA GLU A 306 -8.19 1.91 -9.33
C GLU A 306 -8.45 0.51 -8.78
N GLU A 307 -7.56 0.02 -7.91
CA GLU A 307 -7.70 -1.29 -7.24
C GLU A 307 -8.98 -1.37 -6.38
N TYR A 308 -9.32 -0.28 -5.68
CA TYR A 308 -10.58 -0.21 -4.93
C TYR A 308 -11.79 -0.35 -5.86
N LEU A 309 -11.83 0.39 -6.97
CA LEU A 309 -12.91 0.25 -7.94
C LEU A 309 -12.94 -1.17 -8.53
N ALA A 310 -11.79 -1.84 -8.69
CA ALA A 310 -11.74 -3.22 -9.15
C ALA A 310 -12.52 -4.15 -8.19
N THR A 311 -12.46 -3.93 -6.88
CA THR A 311 -13.23 -4.73 -5.91
C THR A 311 -14.75 -4.61 -6.07
N LEU A 312 -15.23 -3.52 -6.64
CA LEU A 312 -16.65 -3.25 -6.87
C LEU A 312 -17.11 -3.68 -8.28
N LEU A 313 -16.30 -3.38 -9.30
CA LEU A 313 -16.70 -3.50 -10.69
C LEU A 313 -16.51 -4.92 -11.24
N THR A 314 -15.52 -5.68 -10.77
CA THR A 314 -15.23 -7.03 -11.29
C THR A 314 -16.14 -8.12 -10.74
N VAL A 315 -16.87 -7.84 -9.67
CA VAL A 315 -17.80 -8.78 -9.03
C VAL A 315 -19.22 -8.63 -9.54
N ARG A 316 -20.05 -9.66 -9.31
CA ARG A 316 -21.49 -9.58 -9.62
C ARG A 316 -22.14 -8.45 -8.85
N PRO A 317 -23.10 -7.72 -9.43
CA PRO A 317 -23.76 -8.00 -10.74
C PRO A 317 -23.08 -7.38 -11.96
N LEU A 318 -22.01 -6.62 -11.81
CA LEU A 318 -21.41 -5.81 -12.89
C LEU A 318 -20.49 -6.61 -13.82
N ASN A 319 -19.60 -7.46 -13.27
CA ASN A 319 -18.68 -8.35 -13.99
C ASN A 319 -17.79 -7.66 -15.05
N PHE A 320 -17.29 -6.45 -14.78
CA PHE A 320 -16.30 -5.82 -15.64
C PHE A 320 -15.00 -6.61 -15.66
N ILE A 321 -14.29 -6.53 -16.78
CA ILE A 321 -12.95 -7.05 -16.90
C ILE A 321 -11.96 -5.95 -16.49
N HIS A 322 -11.02 -6.29 -15.61
CA HIS A 322 -9.88 -5.46 -15.22
C HIS A 322 -8.60 -6.06 -15.81
N PRO A 323 -8.01 -5.47 -16.87
CA PRO A 323 -6.79 -5.96 -17.49
C PRO A 323 -5.58 -5.84 -16.56
N ASN A 324 -4.72 -6.84 -16.56
CA ASN A 324 -3.52 -6.83 -15.74
C ASN A 324 -2.33 -6.22 -16.50
N ASN A 325 -1.95 -5.02 -16.11
CA ASN A 325 -0.80 -4.30 -16.68
C ASN A 325 0.55 -4.99 -16.45
N THR A 326 0.67 -5.78 -15.37
CA THR A 326 1.94 -6.42 -15.00
C THR A 326 2.17 -7.69 -15.81
N THR A 327 1.16 -8.56 -15.91
CA THR A 327 1.26 -9.81 -16.67
C THR A 327 0.98 -9.63 -18.16
N GLY A 328 0.35 -8.51 -18.53
CA GLY A 328 -0.11 -8.26 -19.89
C GLY A 328 -1.38 -9.03 -20.26
N GLU A 329 -2.04 -9.63 -19.28
CA GLU A 329 -3.27 -10.36 -19.48
C GLU A 329 -4.42 -9.42 -19.84
N ARG A 330 -5.20 -9.82 -20.88
CA ARG A 330 -6.35 -9.05 -21.38
C ARG A 330 -6.02 -7.64 -21.89
N ALA A 331 -4.75 -7.41 -22.29
CA ALA A 331 -4.36 -6.20 -22.99
C ALA A 331 -5.13 -6.03 -24.28
N ILE A 332 -5.43 -4.78 -24.64
CA ILE A 332 -5.94 -4.43 -25.96
C ILE A 332 -4.80 -3.97 -26.88
N TYR A 333 -4.99 -4.09 -28.18
CA TYR A 333 -4.01 -3.67 -29.17
C TYR A 333 -4.62 -2.58 -30.06
N LEU A 334 -3.89 -1.48 -30.23
CA LEU A 334 -4.38 -0.32 -31.00
C LEU A 334 -4.13 -0.45 -32.50
N ALA A 335 -3.24 -1.36 -32.93
CA ALA A 335 -2.92 -1.56 -34.34
C ALA A 335 -2.50 -3.00 -34.62
N LYS A 336 -2.61 -3.42 -35.92
CA LYS A 336 -2.06 -4.69 -36.42
C LYS A 336 -0.61 -4.49 -36.87
N PRO A 337 0.26 -5.53 -36.79
CA PRO A 337 0.03 -6.82 -36.14
C PRO A 337 0.28 -6.76 -34.63
N HIS A 338 -0.78 -6.70 -33.80
CA HIS A 338 -0.73 -6.63 -32.33
C HIS A 338 0.30 -5.60 -31.79
N ALA A 339 0.32 -4.40 -32.36
CA ALA A 339 1.18 -3.31 -31.97
C ALA A 339 0.44 -2.33 -31.01
N PHE A 340 1.22 -1.57 -30.26
CA PHE A 340 0.72 -0.57 -29.31
C PHE A 340 -0.25 -1.17 -28.28
N ARG A 341 0.29 -2.07 -27.45
CA ARG A 341 -0.44 -2.67 -26.35
C ARG A 341 -0.90 -1.61 -25.37
N SER A 342 -2.16 -1.65 -24.98
CA SER A 342 -2.79 -0.70 -24.07
C SER A 342 -3.70 -1.42 -23.08
N PHE A 343 -4.02 -0.74 -21.97
CA PHE A 343 -4.76 -1.31 -20.85
C PHE A 343 -5.77 -0.28 -20.36
N PRO A 344 -7.05 -0.39 -20.77
CA PRO A 344 -8.12 0.34 -20.09
C PRO A 344 -8.26 -0.20 -18.66
N ASP A 345 -8.63 0.65 -17.71
CA ASP A 345 -8.77 0.20 -16.32
C ASP A 345 -9.84 -0.88 -16.22
N PHE A 346 -11.02 -0.65 -16.83
CA PHE A 346 -12.09 -1.63 -16.89
C PHE A 346 -12.83 -1.59 -18.22
N TYR A 347 -13.39 -2.72 -18.62
CA TYR A 347 -14.32 -2.78 -19.73
C TYR A 347 -15.37 -3.88 -19.56
N LEU A 348 -16.55 -3.68 -20.13
CA LEU A 348 -17.61 -4.67 -20.19
C LEU A 348 -17.66 -5.23 -21.61
N PRO A 349 -17.36 -6.52 -21.82
CA PRO A 349 -17.35 -7.11 -23.15
C PRO A 349 -18.75 -7.15 -23.75
N SER A 350 -18.85 -6.98 -25.08
CA SER A 350 -20.09 -7.16 -25.80
C SER A 350 -20.51 -8.64 -25.81
N SER A 351 -21.75 -8.92 -25.45
CA SER A 351 -22.31 -10.28 -25.47
C SER A 351 -22.46 -10.88 -26.89
N SER A 352 -22.30 -10.06 -27.94
CA SER A 352 -22.35 -10.50 -29.34
C SER A 352 -21.07 -11.21 -29.81
N VAL A 353 -20.10 -11.44 -28.95
CA VAL A 353 -18.92 -12.27 -29.23
C VAL A 353 -19.33 -13.75 -29.22
N SER A 354 -20.19 -14.13 -30.16
CA SER A 354 -20.40 -15.53 -30.53
C SER A 354 -19.10 -16.10 -31.12
N ASN A 355 -18.83 -17.35 -30.88
CA ASN A 355 -17.81 -18.29 -31.37
C ASN A 355 -16.96 -17.96 -32.64
N ASN A 356 -16.90 -16.70 -33.08
CA ASN A 356 -16.04 -16.25 -34.16
C ASN A 356 -14.58 -16.22 -33.69
N THR A 357 -13.76 -16.96 -34.37
CA THR A 357 -12.33 -17.15 -34.13
C THR A 357 -11.48 -15.93 -34.49
N ASP A 358 -12.09 -14.82 -34.92
CA ASP A 358 -11.36 -13.60 -35.28
C ASP A 358 -10.94 -12.84 -33.99
N PRO A 359 -9.63 -12.72 -33.71
CA PRO A 359 -9.14 -12.00 -32.53
C PRO A 359 -9.57 -10.54 -32.48
N ASP A 360 -9.91 -9.90 -33.60
CA ASP A 360 -10.37 -8.51 -33.66
C ASP A 360 -11.79 -8.32 -33.13
N THR A 361 -12.63 -9.36 -33.20
CA THR A 361 -14.00 -9.32 -32.67
C THR A 361 -14.03 -9.59 -31.16
N LYS A 362 -13.00 -10.23 -30.61
CA LYS A 362 -12.88 -10.50 -29.18
C LYS A 362 -12.61 -9.24 -28.32
N GLN A 363 -12.23 -8.14 -28.95
CA GLN A 363 -11.93 -6.88 -28.25
C GLN A 363 -13.13 -5.92 -28.16
N ALA A 364 -14.30 -6.27 -28.72
CA ALA A 364 -15.46 -5.38 -28.67
C ALA A 364 -16.02 -5.28 -27.24
N ALA A 365 -16.25 -4.04 -26.81
CA ALA A 365 -16.83 -3.72 -25.50
C ALA A 365 -18.15 -2.95 -25.66
N LEU A 366 -19.07 -3.14 -24.71
CA LEU A 366 -20.26 -2.32 -24.55
C LEU A 366 -19.92 -0.97 -23.89
N LEU A 367 -19.06 -1.03 -22.90
CA LEU A 367 -18.68 0.11 -22.07
C LEU A 367 -17.21 0.00 -21.67
N VAL A 368 -16.47 1.09 -21.82
CA VAL A 368 -15.11 1.25 -21.30
C VAL A 368 -15.15 2.18 -20.09
N VAL A 369 -14.44 1.83 -19.05
CA VAL A 369 -14.36 2.63 -17.82
C VAL A 369 -12.90 2.92 -17.48
N ASP A 370 -12.64 4.15 -17.10
CA ASP A 370 -11.33 4.62 -16.70
C ASP A 370 -11.42 5.33 -15.33
N ALA A 371 -10.61 4.88 -14.38
CA ALA A 371 -10.59 5.37 -13.01
C ALA A 371 -9.67 6.60 -12.89
N LYS A 372 -10.24 7.74 -12.54
CA LYS A 372 -9.45 8.97 -12.40
C LYS A 372 -9.50 9.51 -10.98
N TYR A 373 -8.38 9.51 -10.31
CA TYR A 373 -8.23 10.13 -9.00
C TYR A 373 -8.07 11.67 -9.17
N LYS A 374 -9.13 12.33 -9.65
CA LYS A 374 -9.18 13.78 -9.96
C LYS A 374 -10.54 14.37 -9.53
N ARG A 375 -10.58 15.67 -9.22
CA ARG A 375 -11.81 16.39 -8.78
C ARG A 375 -12.64 16.89 -9.96
N TYR A 376 -13.11 15.99 -10.82
CA TYR A 376 -13.88 16.41 -12.02
C TYR A 376 -15.28 16.93 -11.72
N ALA A 377 -15.95 16.40 -10.70
CA ALA A 377 -17.31 16.78 -10.34
C ALA A 377 -17.42 18.14 -9.63
N GLU A 378 -16.32 18.73 -9.20
CA GLU A 378 -16.30 20.01 -8.49
C GLU A 378 -16.27 21.22 -9.47
N GLY A 379 -16.92 21.08 -10.63
CA GLY A 379 -16.96 22.13 -11.67
C GLY A 379 -15.68 22.25 -12.51
N ARG A 380 -14.75 21.32 -12.37
CA ARG A 380 -13.53 21.28 -13.18
C ARG A 380 -13.81 20.59 -14.51
N LYS A 381 -13.31 21.17 -15.60
CA LYS A 381 -13.35 20.52 -16.92
C LYS A 381 -12.49 19.25 -16.90
N VAL A 382 -12.94 18.24 -17.63
CA VAL A 382 -12.15 17.04 -17.88
C VAL A 382 -10.86 17.41 -18.60
N ASP A 383 -9.75 16.85 -18.14
CA ASP A 383 -8.44 17.05 -18.76
C ASP A 383 -8.46 16.52 -20.20
N PRO A 384 -8.03 17.29 -21.21
CA PRO A 384 -7.96 16.84 -22.60
C PRO A 384 -7.18 15.53 -22.77
N ALA A 385 -6.13 15.30 -21.98
CA ALA A 385 -5.35 14.06 -22.04
C ALA A 385 -6.18 12.84 -21.62
N ASP A 386 -7.02 12.96 -20.58
CA ASP A 386 -7.90 11.88 -20.13
C ASP A 386 -9.02 11.62 -21.16
N MET A 387 -9.55 12.70 -21.78
CA MET A 387 -10.51 12.56 -22.88
C MET A 387 -9.90 11.82 -24.07
N HIS A 388 -8.69 12.18 -24.49
CA HIS A 388 -7.99 11.50 -25.59
C HIS A 388 -7.74 10.02 -25.25
N GLN A 389 -7.30 9.73 -24.03
CA GLN A 389 -7.03 8.37 -23.58
C GLN A 389 -8.27 7.48 -23.70
N ILE A 390 -9.40 7.93 -23.13
CA ILE A 390 -10.63 7.13 -23.12
C ILE A 390 -11.23 6.99 -24.53
N MET A 391 -11.12 8.04 -25.38
CA MET A 391 -11.53 7.96 -26.78
C MET A 391 -10.72 6.93 -27.57
N VAL A 392 -9.42 6.82 -27.32
CA VAL A 392 -8.57 5.77 -27.94
C VAL A 392 -9.05 4.38 -27.52
N TYR A 393 -9.40 4.18 -26.27
CA TYR A 393 -9.93 2.90 -25.78
C TYR A 393 -11.29 2.58 -26.40
N MET A 394 -12.20 3.57 -26.49
CA MET A 394 -13.49 3.42 -27.18
C MET A 394 -13.30 3.00 -28.65
N TYR A 395 -12.41 3.68 -29.36
CA TYR A 395 -12.11 3.37 -30.75
C TYR A 395 -11.57 1.96 -30.93
N ALA A 396 -10.55 1.57 -30.12
CA ALA A 396 -9.92 0.26 -30.23
C ALA A 396 -10.87 -0.89 -29.91
N GLN A 397 -11.79 -0.69 -28.96
CA GLN A 397 -12.76 -1.70 -28.55
C GLN A 397 -14.13 -1.54 -29.21
N LYS A 398 -14.28 -0.61 -30.14
CA LYS A 398 -15.56 -0.27 -30.79
C LYS A 398 -16.69 -0.03 -29.80
N ALA A 399 -16.35 0.52 -28.63
CA ALA A 399 -17.29 0.78 -27.56
C ALA A 399 -18.10 2.04 -27.86
N PRO A 400 -19.44 1.97 -27.89
CA PRO A 400 -20.28 3.16 -28.11
C PRO A 400 -20.29 4.12 -26.91
N ASN A 401 -19.96 3.62 -25.73
CA ASN A 401 -20.01 4.38 -24.49
C ASN A 401 -18.74 4.20 -23.67
N ALA A 402 -18.39 5.28 -22.95
CA ALA A 402 -17.32 5.25 -21.97
C ALA A 402 -17.67 6.04 -20.71
N LEU A 403 -16.96 5.74 -19.63
CA LEU A 403 -17.19 6.32 -18.34
C LEU A 403 -15.87 6.67 -17.65
N LEU A 404 -15.77 7.91 -17.17
CA LEU A 404 -14.73 8.34 -16.24
C LEU A 404 -15.32 8.29 -14.80
N ILE A 405 -14.70 7.54 -13.91
CA ILE A 405 -15.12 7.48 -12.51
C ILE A 405 -14.09 8.22 -11.65
N SER A 406 -14.54 9.25 -10.93
CA SER A 406 -13.69 10.05 -10.06
C SER A 406 -14.27 10.16 -8.64
N PRO A 407 -13.45 10.35 -7.59
CA PRO A 407 -13.95 10.67 -6.27
C PRO A 407 -14.39 12.14 -6.20
N MET A 408 -15.36 12.42 -5.32
CA MET A 408 -15.86 13.77 -5.05
C MET A 408 -16.10 13.95 -3.56
N GLN A 409 -15.73 15.07 -2.98
CA GLN A 409 -16.07 15.41 -1.60
C GLN A 409 -17.58 15.60 -1.45
N ALA A 410 -18.19 14.96 -0.47
CA ALA A 410 -19.62 15.07 -0.17
C ALA A 410 -19.85 15.12 1.34
N ASP A 411 -20.93 15.78 1.77
CA ASP A 411 -21.35 15.68 3.16
C ASP A 411 -21.76 14.23 3.50
N ALA A 412 -21.50 13.79 4.73
CA ALA A 412 -21.77 12.42 5.16
C ALA A 412 -23.25 11.99 5.02
N GLN A 413 -24.18 12.96 4.93
CA GLN A 413 -25.60 12.71 4.73
C GLN A 413 -26.01 12.63 3.25
N ASN A 414 -25.19 13.17 2.31
CA ASN A 414 -25.46 13.19 0.89
C ASN A 414 -24.52 12.25 0.15
N THR A 415 -24.86 10.97 0.14
CA THR A 415 -24.09 9.90 -0.51
C THR A 415 -24.65 9.52 -1.88
N ASP A 416 -25.63 10.28 -2.40
CA ASP A 416 -26.21 10.03 -3.71
C ASP A 416 -25.23 10.47 -4.80
N ILE A 417 -25.10 9.63 -5.82
CA ILE A 417 -24.28 9.96 -6.99
C ILE A 417 -24.94 11.13 -7.75
N ILE A 418 -24.14 12.16 -7.99
CA ILE A 418 -24.55 13.28 -8.84
C ILE A 418 -24.79 12.76 -10.25
N LYS A 419 -25.86 13.30 -10.92
CA LYS A 419 -26.16 12.96 -12.31
C LYS A 419 -24.90 13.08 -13.17
N PRO A 420 -24.58 12.04 -13.97
CA PRO A 420 -23.36 12.04 -14.75
C PRO A 420 -23.37 13.21 -15.75
N GLN A 421 -22.23 13.88 -15.88
CA GLN A 421 -22.00 14.84 -16.95
C GLN A 421 -21.71 14.06 -18.22
N CYS A 422 -22.54 14.22 -19.26
CA CYS A 422 -22.41 13.48 -20.50
C CYS A 422 -21.86 14.37 -21.63
N TYR A 423 -20.93 13.82 -22.40
CA TYR A 423 -20.38 14.42 -23.61
C TYR A 423 -20.70 13.54 -24.80
N ASN A 424 -21.46 14.10 -25.78
CA ASN A 424 -21.72 13.43 -27.06
C ASN A 424 -20.54 13.68 -27.99
N LEU A 425 -19.89 12.65 -28.45
CA LEU A 425 -18.73 12.75 -29.33
C LEU A 425 -19.15 13.06 -30.75
N LEU A 426 -18.41 13.98 -31.41
CA LEU A 426 -18.51 14.25 -32.82
C LEU A 426 -17.76 13.19 -33.65
N GLY A 427 -17.94 13.16 -34.96
CA GLY A 427 -17.26 12.23 -35.85
C GLY A 427 -17.93 10.86 -35.86
N TYR A 428 -17.25 9.84 -35.33
CA TYR A 428 -17.79 8.46 -35.24
C TYR A 428 -18.91 8.28 -34.24
N GLY A 429 -19.20 9.33 -33.44
CA GLY A 429 -20.23 9.28 -32.41
C GLY A 429 -19.76 8.58 -31.12
N GLY A 430 -20.72 8.31 -30.25
CA GLY A 430 -20.49 7.73 -28.94
C GLY A 430 -20.63 8.75 -27.79
N ASN A 431 -20.68 8.25 -26.56
CA ASN A 431 -20.91 9.07 -25.39
C ASN A 431 -19.84 8.82 -24.35
N ILE A 432 -19.33 9.89 -23.74
CA ILE A 432 -18.49 9.82 -22.56
C ILE A 432 -19.24 10.43 -21.39
N SER A 433 -19.42 9.66 -20.31
CA SER A 433 -20.02 10.13 -19.08
C SER A 433 -18.95 10.29 -18.00
N VAL A 434 -19.09 11.32 -17.17
CA VAL A 434 -18.26 11.49 -15.97
C VAL A 434 -19.12 11.23 -14.75
N LEU A 435 -18.77 10.23 -13.98
CA LEU A 435 -19.45 9.84 -12.77
C LEU A 435 -18.58 10.16 -11.55
N ALA A 436 -19.18 10.85 -10.58
CA ALA A 436 -18.49 11.18 -9.35
C ALA A 436 -19.02 10.32 -8.19
N MET A 437 -18.10 9.59 -7.57
CA MET A 437 -18.40 8.82 -6.36
C MET A 437 -18.25 9.72 -5.14
N PRO A 438 -19.29 9.92 -4.32
CA PRO A 438 -19.22 10.76 -3.15
C PRO A 438 -18.35 10.14 -2.05
N ILE A 439 -17.38 10.90 -1.57
CA ILE A 439 -16.52 10.54 -0.44
C ILE A 439 -17.00 11.34 0.77
N PRO A 440 -17.50 10.67 1.83
CA PRO A 440 -18.06 11.33 3.00
C PRO A 440 -17.01 12.20 3.69
N GLN A 441 -17.38 13.47 3.94
CA GLN A 441 -16.60 14.39 4.75
C GLN A 441 -17.21 14.49 6.16
N LYS A 442 -16.43 14.88 7.15
CA LYS A 442 -16.90 15.14 8.52
C LYS A 442 -17.59 13.96 9.22
N ALA A 443 -17.16 12.74 8.90
CA ALA A 443 -17.60 11.57 9.65
C ALA A 443 -17.02 11.61 11.07
N GLU A 444 -17.86 11.42 12.07
CA GLU A 444 -17.45 11.46 13.48
C GLU A 444 -16.59 10.25 13.88
N SER A 445 -16.73 9.14 13.17
CA SER A 445 -16.01 7.90 13.41
C SER A 445 -15.72 7.16 12.10
N PHE A 446 -14.73 6.26 12.13
CA PHE A 446 -14.44 5.41 10.98
C PHE A 446 -15.61 4.48 10.63
N ALA A 447 -16.33 3.96 11.62
CA ALA A 447 -17.52 3.14 11.38
C ALA A 447 -18.62 3.94 10.67
N GLY A 448 -18.86 5.20 11.07
CA GLY A 448 -19.77 6.12 10.38
C GLY A 448 -19.34 6.39 8.94
N PHE A 449 -18.04 6.56 8.72
CA PHE A 449 -17.46 6.71 7.38
C PHE A 449 -17.68 5.46 6.53
N CYS A 450 -17.42 4.25 7.04
CA CYS A 450 -17.64 2.99 6.35
C CYS A 450 -19.12 2.81 5.96
N HIS A 451 -20.05 3.15 6.86
CA HIS A 451 -21.49 3.06 6.56
C HIS A 451 -21.89 4.02 5.42
N ALA A 452 -21.40 5.24 5.43
CA ALA A 452 -21.67 6.22 4.36
C ALA A 452 -21.03 5.79 3.03
N MET A 453 -19.82 5.25 3.05
CA MET A 453 -19.15 4.69 1.86
C MET A 453 -19.92 3.49 1.29
N ALA A 454 -20.46 2.59 2.13
CA ALA A 454 -21.27 1.47 1.67
C ALA A 454 -22.53 1.93 0.91
N LYS A 455 -23.17 3.02 1.35
CA LYS A 455 -24.28 3.64 0.60
C LYS A 455 -23.81 4.21 -0.74
N ALA A 456 -22.67 4.91 -0.76
CA ALA A 456 -22.09 5.44 -1.99
C ALA A 456 -21.72 4.32 -2.98
N GLU A 457 -21.19 3.19 -2.51
CA GLU A 457 -20.93 2.00 -3.33
C GLU A 457 -22.21 1.44 -3.95
N GLN A 458 -23.28 1.31 -3.17
CA GLN A 458 -24.57 0.83 -3.68
C GLN A 458 -25.16 1.79 -4.73
N SER A 459 -25.05 3.10 -4.50
CA SER A 459 -25.49 4.11 -5.47
C SER A 459 -24.68 4.03 -6.77
N LEU A 460 -23.35 3.82 -6.67
CA LEU A 460 -22.48 3.62 -7.84
C LEU A 460 -22.90 2.37 -8.64
N ILE A 461 -23.06 1.24 -7.96
CA ILE A 461 -23.47 -0.02 -8.60
C ILE A 461 -24.81 0.13 -9.29
N SER A 462 -25.79 0.76 -8.64
CA SER A 462 -27.13 0.99 -9.21
C SER A 462 -27.09 1.90 -10.43
N ALA A 463 -26.29 2.97 -10.39
CA ALA A 463 -26.12 3.89 -11.54
C ALA A 463 -25.47 3.16 -12.74
N LEU A 464 -24.47 2.33 -12.50
CA LEU A 464 -23.79 1.54 -13.54
C LEU A 464 -24.72 0.49 -14.14
N GLN A 465 -25.55 -0.21 -13.33
CA GLN A 465 -26.55 -1.13 -13.83
C GLN A 465 -27.58 -0.41 -14.71
N GLY A 466 -28.02 0.78 -14.31
CA GLY A 466 -28.93 1.61 -15.12
C GLY A 466 -28.32 1.99 -16.48
N LEU A 467 -27.03 2.34 -16.50
CA LEU A 467 -26.32 2.64 -17.75
C LEU A 467 -26.14 1.42 -18.65
N VAL A 468 -25.92 0.24 -18.08
CA VAL A 468 -25.75 -1.02 -18.83
C VAL A 468 -27.09 -1.50 -19.38
N LEU A 469 -28.20 -1.38 -18.64
CA LEU A 469 -29.52 -1.83 -19.05
C LEU A 469 -30.19 -0.88 -20.07
N SER A 470 -29.76 0.37 -20.13
CA SER A 470 -30.28 1.36 -21.10
C SER A 470 -29.64 1.25 -22.50
N GLN A 471 -28.72 0.31 -22.71
CA GLN A 471 -28.01 0.01 -23.96
C GLN A 471 -28.51 -1.27 -24.61
#